data_55378dfee0e2d2e93ebb7e6aa33225fe
#
_entry.id   55378dfee0e2d2e93ebb7e6aa33225fe
#
_cell.length_a   1.000
_cell.length_b   1.000
_cell.length_c   1.000
_cell.angle_alpha   90.00
_cell.angle_beta   90.00
_cell.angle_gamma   90.00
#
_symmetry.space_group_name_H-M   'P 1'
#
loop_
_entity.id
_entity.type
_entity.pdbx_description
1 polymer ?
#
loop_
_entity_poly.entity_id
_entity_poly.type
_entity_poly.pdbx_seq_one_letter_code
_entity_poly.pdbx_strand_id
1 'polypeptide(L)'
;MSHIAWTSIDLFHNVRRTFRETNPEGPHTATYRAKVKLHGTNAAVQLHPEGTLECQSRERIITPEDDNYGFARWVETNREAWLTSIMPGTVVFGEWAGPGVMKSVAIAKIPNKVFAVFAMLVPNGKGGRDMIVEPSEIAKILCPRTPCVVLPWYGDFSVTVDWDGTPEALTPVLDRINAEVRAVETCDPWVKAIFGVEGTGEGLVFYPEGQSTTEATYLRMFKAKGEEHKTIAQKAPAQIDPEVVKNLGDFAALVLTPARLEQGALAVKPDDATMAYDLKRIGAFLGWVSKDVAKECGPELAASGLDAKAVSKAVTEHARKWYMAKVAAE
;
A
#
# COMPACT_ATOMS: atom_id res chain seq x y z
N MET A 1 0.28 0.66 -25.73
CA MET A 1 -0.51 0.29 -24.53
C MET A 1 0.13 0.94 -23.33
N SER A 2 -0.62 1.62 -22.47
CA SER A 2 -0.03 2.40 -21.37
C SER A 2 -0.39 1.74 -20.04
N HIS A 3 0.62 1.45 -19.25
CA HIS A 3 0.49 1.07 -17.84
C HIS A 3 -0.21 2.19 -17.05
N ILE A 4 -1.27 1.86 -16.34
CA ILE A 4 -2.01 2.79 -15.48
C ILE A 4 -1.75 2.42 -14.03
N ALA A 5 -0.75 3.04 -13.43
CA ALA A 5 -0.36 2.75 -12.06
C ALA A 5 -1.44 3.15 -11.05
N TRP A 6 -1.68 2.30 -10.05
CA TRP A 6 -2.31 2.75 -8.82
C TRP A 6 -1.39 3.72 -8.09
N THR A 7 -1.94 4.84 -7.62
CA THR A 7 -1.13 5.86 -6.93
C THR A 7 -0.45 5.31 -5.67
N SER A 8 0.66 5.93 -5.31
CA SER A 8 1.28 5.69 -4.02
C SER A 8 0.45 6.34 -2.93
N ILE A 9 -0.12 5.55 -2.03
CA ILE A 9 -0.89 6.06 -0.89
C ILE A 9 0.09 6.54 0.17
N ASP A 10 -0.06 7.79 0.58
CA ASP A 10 0.79 8.45 1.55
C ASP A 10 0.43 8.14 3.01
N LEU A 11 1.30 8.56 3.91
CA LEU A 11 1.04 8.57 5.34
C LEU A 11 0.18 9.80 5.71
N PHE A 12 -0.50 9.73 6.84
CA PHE A 12 -1.40 10.78 7.33
C PHE A 12 -0.78 12.20 7.31
N HIS A 13 0.45 12.35 7.79
CA HIS A 13 1.12 13.66 7.85
C HIS A 13 1.46 14.24 6.47
N ASN A 14 1.76 13.42 5.46
CA ASN A 14 2.01 13.89 4.10
C ASN A 14 0.74 14.38 3.44
N VAL A 15 -0.38 13.68 3.66
CA VAL A 15 -1.68 14.08 3.11
C VAL A 15 -2.12 15.44 3.66
N ARG A 16 -1.81 15.76 4.92
CA ARG A 16 -2.08 17.08 5.50
C ARG A 16 -1.52 18.22 4.67
N ARG A 17 -0.26 18.11 4.23
CA ARG A 17 0.38 19.11 3.36
C ARG A 17 -0.30 19.17 2.00
N THR A 18 -0.42 18.01 1.35
CA THR A 18 -1.01 17.89 0.01
C THR A 18 -2.45 18.41 -0.02
N PHE A 19 -3.24 18.14 1.04
CA PHE A 19 -4.62 18.58 1.13
C PHE A 19 -4.74 20.11 1.11
N ARG A 20 -3.87 20.80 1.81
CA ARG A 20 -3.82 22.27 1.84
C ARG A 20 -3.35 22.84 0.51
N GLU A 21 -2.30 22.28 -0.08
CA GLU A 21 -1.75 22.73 -1.37
C GLU A 21 -2.74 22.55 -2.52
N THR A 22 -3.50 21.46 -2.53
CA THR A 22 -4.47 21.15 -3.60
C THR A 22 -5.86 21.74 -3.39
N ASN A 23 -6.13 22.35 -2.24
CA ASN A 23 -7.40 22.98 -1.88
C ASN A 23 -7.18 24.29 -1.10
N PRO A 24 -6.50 25.29 -1.68
CA PRO A 24 -6.05 26.48 -0.95
C PRO A 24 -7.20 27.31 -0.39
N GLU A 25 -8.40 27.22 -0.95
CA GLU A 25 -9.58 27.97 -0.52
C GLU A 25 -10.51 27.20 0.43
N GLY A 26 -10.09 25.98 0.83
CA GLY A 26 -10.82 25.13 1.78
C GLY A 26 -12.18 24.59 1.30
N PRO A 27 -12.94 23.86 2.09
CA PRO A 27 -12.65 23.49 3.47
C PRO A 27 -11.52 22.45 3.58
N HIS A 28 -10.70 22.57 4.62
CA HIS A 28 -9.65 21.59 4.89
C HIS A 28 -10.11 20.47 5.85
N THR A 29 -11.41 20.24 5.94
CA THR A 29 -12.02 19.14 6.69
C THR A 29 -12.54 18.09 5.75
N ALA A 30 -12.28 16.82 6.04
CA ALA A 30 -12.79 15.71 5.26
C ALA A 30 -13.14 14.51 6.15
N THR A 31 -14.21 13.82 5.80
CA THR A 31 -14.58 12.54 6.40
C THR A 31 -14.00 11.39 5.58
N TYR A 32 -13.52 10.38 6.26
CA TYR A 32 -12.86 9.21 5.69
C TYR A 32 -13.55 7.93 6.12
N ARG A 33 -13.72 7.01 5.20
CA ARG A 33 -13.98 5.60 5.48
C ARG A 33 -12.75 4.75 5.19
N ALA A 34 -12.66 3.59 5.81
CA ALA A 34 -11.48 2.74 5.68
C ALA A 34 -11.80 1.41 5.01
N LYS A 35 -10.80 0.82 4.36
CA LYS A 35 -10.75 -0.60 3.97
C LYS A 35 -9.56 -1.26 4.63
N VAL A 36 -9.66 -2.56 4.92
CA VAL A 36 -8.49 -3.32 5.39
C VAL A 36 -7.37 -3.22 4.36
N LYS A 37 -6.18 -2.91 4.82
CA LYS A 37 -4.98 -2.96 3.99
C LYS A 37 -4.43 -4.37 3.98
N LEU A 38 -4.59 -5.03 2.85
CA LEU A 38 -4.03 -6.37 2.67
C LEU A 38 -2.53 -6.32 2.37
N HIS A 39 -1.83 -7.34 2.83
CA HIS A 39 -0.41 -7.53 2.58
C HIS A 39 -0.20 -8.55 1.45
N GLY A 40 -0.16 -8.05 0.23
CA GLY A 40 0.03 -8.82 -0.99
C GLY A 40 0.88 -8.04 -1.99
N THR A 41 0.53 -8.13 -3.25
CA THR A 41 1.11 -7.31 -4.32
C THR A 41 0.00 -6.59 -5.09
N ASN A 42 0.19 -5.29 -5.32
CA ASN A 42 -0.74 -4.50 -6.12
C ASN A 42 -0.80 -5.05 -7.54
N ALA A 43 -2.02 -5.27 -8.02
CA ALA A 43 -2.30 -5.78 -9.34
C ALA A 43 -3.50 -5.07 -9.96
N ALA A 44 -3.60 -5.11 -11.28
CA ALA A 44 -4.79 -4.63 -11.97
C ALA A 44 -5.08 -5.43 -13.24
N VAL A 45 -6.36 -5.45 -13.60
CA VAL A 45 -6.87 -5.93 -14.88
C VAL A 45 -7.38 -4.73 -15.65
N GLN A 46 -6.92 -4.56 -16.88
CA GLN A 46 -7.32 -3.47 -17.77
C GLN A 46 -7.94 -4.02 -19.04
N LEU A 47 -9.13 -3.55 -19.39
CA LEU A 47 -9.71 -3.74 -20.71
C LEU A 47 -9.53 -2.47 -21.52
N HIS A 48 -8.69 -2.51 -22.53
CA HIS A 48 -8.43 -1.37 -23.39
C HIS A 48 -9.64 -1.01 -24.28
N PRO A 49 -9.74 0.24 -24.77
CA PRO A 49 -10.85 0.65 -25.65
C PRO A 49 -11.01 -0.23 -26.89
N GLU A 50 -9.93 -0.76 -27.41
CA GLU A 50 -9.91 -1.68 -28.55
C GLU A 50 -10.28 -3.14 -28.21
N GLY A 51 -10.61 -3.43 -26.96
CA GLY A 51 -11.03 -4.76 -26.50
C GLY A 51 -9.90 -5.69 -26.06
N THR A 52 -8.66 -5.22 -26.03
CA THR A 52 -7.52 -6.01 -25.54
C THR A 52 -7.55 -6.06 -23.99
N LEU A 53 -7.56 -7.28 -23.44
CA LEU A 53 -7.42 -7.49 -22.00
C LEU A 53 -5.94 -7.62 -21.64
N GLU A 54 -5.53 -6.83 -20.65
CA GLU A 54 -4.16 -6.76 -20.17
C GLU A 54 -4.13 -6.79 -18.65
N CYS A 55 -3.07 -7.30 -18.06
CA CYS A 55 -2.87 -7.25 -16.62
C CYS A 55 -1.52 -6.63 -16.27
N GLN A 56 -1.47 -6.04 -15.08
CA GLN A 56 -0.30 -5.30 -14.63
C GLN A 56 -0.03 -5.50 -13.14
N SER A 57 1.23 -5.37 -12.79
CA SER A 57 1.69 -5.14 -11.42
C SER A 57 1.68 -3.64 -11.12
N ARG A 58 2.16 -3.26 -9.94
CA ARG A 58 2.29 -1.85 -9.58
C ARG A 58 3.16 -1.04 -10.55
N GLU A 59 4.19 -1.66 -11.15
CA GLU A 59 5.24 -0.94 -11.88
C GLU A 59 5.26 -1.26 -13.38
N ARG A 60 4.65 -2.36 -13.81
CA ARG A 60 4.71 -2.81 -15.20
C ARG A 60 3.52 -3.65 -15.64
N ILE A 61 3.34 -3.72 -16.93
CA ILE A 61 2.49 -4.71 -17.59
C ILE A 61 3.14 -6.09 -17.39
N ILE A 62 2.34 -7.10 -17.13
CA ILE A 62 2.77 -8.48 -16.92
C ILE A 62 2.02 -9.43 -17.87
N THR A 63 2.67 -10.53 -18.22
CA THR A 63 2.12 -11.58 -19.09
C THR A 63 2.25 -12.96 -18.41
N PRO A 64 1.60 -14.01 -18.92
CA PRO A 64 1.78 -15.37 -18.39
C PRO A 64 3.25 -15.86 -18.42
N GLU A 65 4.07 -15.33 -19.33
CA GLU A 65 5.50 -15.67 -19.48
C GLU A 65 6.37 -14.82 -18.54
N ASP A 66 5.98 -13.57 -18.27
CA ASP A 66 6.65 -12.64 -17.35
C ASP A 66 5.66 -12.19 -16.26
N ASP A 67 5.32 -13.14 -15.42
CA ASP A 67 4.23 -13.05 -14.45
C ASP A 67 4.66 -12.39 -13.12
N ASN A 68 3.68 -12.08 -12.27
CA ASN A 68 3.85 -11.61 -10.90
C ASN A 68 3.04 -12.51 -9.96
N TYR A 69 3.71 -13.45 -9.31
CA TYR A 69 3.10 -14.44 -8.40
C TYR A 69 1.93 -15.24 -9.00
N GLY A 70 1.89 -15.42 -10.32
CA GLY A 70 0.86 -16.16 -11.02
C GLY A 70 -0.41 -15.38 -11.33
N PHE A 71 -0.41 -14.04 -11.16
CA PHE A 71 -1.58 -13.20 -11.42
C PHE A 71 -1.96 -13.16 -12.90
N ALA A 72 -0.97 -13.01 -13.81
CA ALA A 72 -1.25 -12.96 -15.23
C ALA A 72 -1.83 -14.28 -15.76
N ARG A 73 -1.31 -15.42 -15.32
CA ARG A 73 -1.87 -16.75 -15.64
C ARG A 73 -3.28 -16.93 -15.10
N TRP A 74 -3.53 -16.42 -13.88
CA TRP A 74 -4.88 -16.46 -13.30
C TRP A 74 -5.88 -15.59 -14.08
N VAL A 75 -5.48 -14.39 -14.51
CA VAL A 75 -6.31 -13.53 -15.37
C VAL A 75 -6.60 -14.20 -16.71
N GLU A 76 -5.60 -14.81 -17.34
CA GLU A 76 -5.77 -15.50 -18.63
C GLU A 76 -6.70 -16.72 -18.51
N THR A 77 -6.61 -17.49 -17.43
CA THR A 77 -7.53 -18.62 -17.15
C THR A 77 -8.98 -18.13 -17.01
N ASN A 78 -9.19 -16.91 -16.58
CA ASN A 78 -10.51 -16.31 -16.34
C ASN A 78 -10.86 -15.23 -17.37
N ARG A 79 -10.18 -15.23 -18.53
CA ARG A 79 -10.26 -14.17 -19.55
C ARG A 79 -11.69 -13.82 -19.97
N GLU A 80 -12.50 -14.83 -20.25
CA GLU A 80 -13.88 -14.62 -20.72
C GLU A 80 -14.73 -13.93 -19.66
N ALA A 81 -14.58 -14.29 -18.39
CA ALA A 81 -15.27 -13.66 -17.28
C ALA A 81 -14.95 -12.16 -17.20
N TRP A 82 -13.69 -11.78 -17.39
CA TRP A 82 -13.26 -10.37 -17.43
C TRP A 82 -13.85 -9.63 -18.63
N LEU A 83 -13.72 -10.17 -19.84
CA LEU A 83 -14.21 -9.55 -21.07
C LEU A 83 -15.73 -9.30 -21.05
N THR A 84 -16.49 -10.13 -20.34
CA THR A 84 -17.96 -10.01 -20.24
C THR A 84 -18.43 -9.15 -19.08
N SER A 85 -17.56 -8.83 -18.11
CA SER A 85 -17.95 -8.11 -16.89
C SER A 85 -17.61 -6.63 -16.91
N ILE A 86 -16.55 -6.23 -17.61
CA ILE A 86 -16.08 -4.85 -17.62
C ILE A 86 -16.16 -4.25 -19.02
N MET A 87 -16.48 -2.97 -19.10
CA MET A 87 -16.54 -2.25 -20.38
C MET A 87 -15.13 -1.83 -20.85
N PRO A 88 -14.91 -1.68 -22.17
CA PRO A 88 -13.68 -1.14 -22.71
C PRO A 88 -13.30 0.21 -22.07
N GLY A 89 -12.01 0.37 -21.75
CA GLY A 89 -11.46 1.53 -21.05
C GLY A 89 -11.43 1.40 -19.52
N THR A 90 -12.00 0.34 -18.95
CA THR A 90 -12.00 0.08 -17.50
C THR A 90 -10.67 -0.48 -17.01
N VAL A 91 -10.26 -0.05 -15.80
CA VAL A 91 -9.15 -0.63 -15.02
C VAL A 91 -9.68 -1.06 -13.66
N VAL A 92 -9.45 -2.30 -13.28
CA VAL A 92 -9.84 -2.89 -11.99
C VAL A 92 -8.59 -3.07 -11.14
N PHE A 93 -8.49 -2.36 -10.03
CA PHE A 93 -7.36 -2.43 -9.10
C PHE A 93 -7.68 -3.30 -7.89
N GLY A 94 -6.73 -4.10 -7.48
CA GLY A 94 -6.84 -4.95 -6.31
C GLY A 94 -5.48 -5.35 -5.74
N GLU A 95 -5.55 -6.10 -4.65
CA GLU A 95 -4.40 -6.76 -4.07
C GLU A 95 -4.43 -8.24 -4.45
N TRP A 96 -3.39 -8.72 -5.14
CA TRP A 96 -3.16 -10.14 -5.36
C TRP A 96 -2.46 -10.71 -4.14
N ALA A 97 -3.15 -11.56 -3.39
CA ALA A 97 -2.68 -12.02 -2.08
C ALA A 97 -2.98 -13.50 -1.86
N GLY A 98 -2.30 -14.10 -0.89
CA GLY A 98 -2.48 -15.49 -0.52
C GLY A 98 -1.17 -16.27 -0.40
N PRO A 99 -1.22 -17.62 -0.44
CA PRO A 99 -0.06 -18.48 -0.25
C PRO A 99 1.06 -18.15 -1.25
N GLY A 100 2.28 -17.96 -0.74
CA GLY A 100 3.47 -17.72 -1.56
C GLY A 100 3.61 -16.30 -2.12
N VAL A 101 2.68 -15.37 -1.85
CA VAL A 101 2.83 -13.95 -2.20
C VAL A 101 3.58 -13.23 -1.10
N MET A 102 3.06 -13.29 0.13
CA MET A 102 3.72 -12.73 1.32
C MET A 102 3.72 -13.77 2.44
N LYS A 103 4.40 -13.48 3.55
CA LYS A 103 4.52 -14.36 4.72
C LYS A 103 4.03 -13.64 5.98
N SER A 104 3.83 -14.40 7.05
CA SER A 104 3.62 -13.90 8.41
C SER A 104 2.32 -13.13 8.68
N VAL A 105 1.39 -13.09 7.73
CA VAL A 105 0.08 -12.42 7.83
C VAL A 105 -1.06 -13.40 7.60
N ALA A 106 -2.26 -13.07 8.08
CA ALA A 106 -3.43 -13.92 7.96
C ALA A 106 -3.72 -14.32 6.49
N ILE A 107 -3.68 -13.36 5.57
CA ILE A 107 -3.97 -13.58 4.15
C ILE A 107 -2.99 -14.58 3.48
N ALA A 108 -1.79 -14.74 4.00
CA ALA A 108 -0.83 -15.73 3.50
C ALA A 108 -1.20 -17.17 3.80
N LYS A 109 -2.14 -17.38 4.74
CA LYS A 109 -2.55 -18.70 5.24
C LYS A 109 -3.89 -19.19 4.68
N ILE A 110 -4.55 -18.41 3.79
CA ILE A 110 -5.78 -18.83 3.12
C ILE A 110 -5.50 -19.97 2.12
N PRO A 111 -6.51 -20.79 1.75
CA PRO A 111 -6.27 -21.97 0.91
C PRO A 111 -5.72 -21.67 -0.48
N ASN A 112 -6.20 -20.59 -1.12
CA ASN A 112 -5.84 -20.21 -2.48
C ASN A 112 -5.56 -18.73 -2.58
N LYS A 113 -4.79 -18.32 -3.59
CA LYS A 113 -4.60 -16.90 -3.90
C LYS A 113 -5.91 -16.26 -4.31
N VAL A 114 -6.07 -14.98 -3.98
CA VAL A 114 -7.27 -14.20 -4.22
C VAL A 114 -6.91 -12.83 -4.80
N PHE A 115 -7.73 -12.34 -5.74
CA PHE A 115 -7.67 -10.96 -6.18
C PHE A 115 -8.75 -10.16 -5.43
N ALA A 116 -8.31 -9.38 -4.44
CA ALA A 116 -9.14 -8.56 -3.58
C ALA A 116 -9.26 -7.15 -4.17
N VAL A 117 -10.36 -6.87 -4.86
CA VAL A 117 -10.59 -5.60 -5.57
C VAL A 117 -10.95 -4.51 -4.57
N PHE A 118 -10.26 -3.36 -4.67
CA PHE A 118 -10.50 -2.21 -3.81
C PHE A 118 -10.95 -0.95 -4.56
N ALA A 119 -10.71 -0.84 -5.88
CA ALA A 119 -11.12 0.30 -6.69
C ALA A 119 -11.22 -0.06 -8.18
N MET A 120 -11.95 0.77 -8.93
CA MET A 120 -12.03 0.72 -10.39
C MET A 120 -11.89 2.12 -10.97
N LEU A 121 -11.30 2.23 -12.16
CA LEU A 121 -11.44 3.39 -13.03
C LEU A 121 -12.34 3.00 -14.19
N VAL A 122 -13.43 3.73 -14.37
CA VAL A 122 -14.41 3.48 -15.44
C VAL A 122 -14.51 4.68 -16.36
N PRO A 123 -14.70 4.50 -17.69
CA PRO A 123 -14.92 5.60 -18.62
C PRO A 123 -16.14 6.44 -18.20
N ASN A 124 -16.00 7.75 -18.20
CA ASN A 124 -17.06 8.68 -17.77
C ASN A 124 -17.84 9.33 -18.94
N GLY A 125 -17.59 8.91 -20.17
CA GLY A 125 -18.23 9.47 -21.36
C GLY A 125 -17.77 10.89 -21.75
N LYS A 126 -16.86 11.51 -20.97
CA LYS A 126 -16.29 12.85 -21.21
C LYS A 126 -14.82 12.81 -21.65
N GLY A 127 -14.36 11.63 -22.07
CA GLY A 127 -12.96 11.40 -22.45
C GLY A 127 -12.01 11.11 -21.28
N GLY A 128 -12.52 11.03 -20.05
CA GLY A 128 -11.79 10.68 -18.82
C GLY A 128 -12.32 9.41 -18.17
N ARG A 129 -11.90 9.16 -16.93
CA ARG A 129 -12.35 8.07 -16.10
C ARG A 129 -12.78 8.57 -14.73
N ASP A 130 -13.83 7.98 -14.20
CA ASP A 130 -14.26 8.16 -12.82
C ASP A 130 -13.71 7.03 -11.96
N MET A 131 -13.34 7.33 -10.72
CA MET A 131 -12.91 6.35 -9.75
C MET A 131 -14.12 5.84 -8.95
N ILE A 132 -14.28 4.53 -8.91
CA ILE A 132 -15.24 3.84 -8.05
C ILE A 132 -14.47 3.15 -6.93
N VAL A 133 -14.75 3.54 -5.68
CA VAL A 133 -14.22 2.92 -4.47
C VAL A 133 -15.32 2.31 -3.60
N GLU A 134 -16.59 2.60 -3.88
CA GLU A 134 -17.73 2.06 -3.17
C GLU A 134 -17.89 0.55 -3.47
N PRO A 135 -17.78 -0.33 -2.45
CA PRO A 135 -17.78 -1.76 -2.67
C PRO A 135 -19.04 -2.29 -3.33
N SER A 136 -20.20 -1.75 -2.99
CA SER A 136 -21.49 -2.15 -3.57
C SER A 136 -21.56 -1.84 -5.06
N GLU A 137 -21.00 -0.73 -5.52
CA GLU A 137 -20.93 -0.38 -6.94
C GLU A 137 -19.94 -1.28 -7.70
N ILE A 138 -18.77 -1.53 -7.11
CA ILE A 138 -17.79 -2.47 -7.68
C ILE A 138 -18.42 -3.86 -7.82
N ALA A 139 -19.10 -4.34 -6.78
CA ALA A 139 -19.73 -5.65 -6.78
C ALA A 139 -20.83 -5.78 -7.84
N LYS A 140 -21.63 -4.75 -8.09
CA LYS A 140 -22.63 -4.74 -9.16
C LYS A 140 -22.02 -4.95 -10.54
N ILE A 141 -20.80 -4.45 -10.75
CA ILE A 141 -20.10 -4.58 -12.04
C ILE A 141 -19.44 -5.96 -12.17
N LEU A 142 -18.74 -6.41 -11.12
CA LEU A 142 -17.89 -7.59 -11.20
C LEU A 142 -18.57 -8.90 -10.80
N CYS A 143 -19.41 -8.88 -9.76
CA CYS A 143 -20.03 -10.09 -9.22
C CYS A 143 -21.39 -10.38 -9.91
N PRO A 144 -21.74 -11.65 -10.12
CA PRO A 144 -21.00 -12.88 -9.77
C PRO A 144 -20.09 -13.44 -10.88
N ARG A 145 -19.79 -12.67 -11.93
CA ARG A 145 -19.16 -13.19 -13.14
C ARG A 145 -17.66 -13.39 -13.02
N THR A 146 -16.96 -12.51 -12.27
CA THR A 146 -15.52 -12.60 -12.11
C THR A 146 -15.15 -13.35 -10.83
N PRO A 147 -14.07 -14.15 -10.83
CA PRO A 147 -13.63 -14.90 -9.65
C PRO A 147 -12.80 -14.03 -8.67
N CYS A 148 -13.11 -12.74 -8.57
CA CYS A 148 -12.49 -11.82 -7.62
C CYS A 148 -13.39 -11.64 -6.37
N VAL A 149 -12.81 -11.06 -5.33
CA VAL A 149 -13.53 -10.66 -4.12
C VAL A 149 -13.44 -9.15 -3.97
N VAL A 150 -14.56 -8.49 -3.71
CA VAL A 150 -14.57 -7.04 -3.50
C VAL A 150 -14.30 -6.74 -2.02
N LEU A 151 -13.30 -5.93 -1.73
CA LEU A 151 -12.98 -5.48 -0.39
C LEU A 151 -14.07 -4.54 0.14
N PRO A 152 -14.76 -4.91 1.24
CA PRO A 152 -15.79 -4.06 1.83
C PRO A 152 -15.17 -2.87 2.56
N TRP A 153 -16.01 -1.92 2.97
CA TRP A 153 -15.64 -0.98 4.01
C TRP A 153 -15.35 -1.71 5.33
N TYR A 154 -14.45 -1.13 6.12
CA TYR A 154 -14.13 -1.63 7.45
C TYR A 154 -15.26 -1.26 8.41
N GLY A 155 -16.31 -2.05 8.40
CA GLY A 155 -17.55 -1.78 9.14
C GLY A 155 -18.11 -0.39 8.85
N ASP A 156 -18.66 0.22 9.89
CA ASP A 156 -19.19 1.59 9.87
C ASP A 156 -18.14 2.62 10.35
N PHE A 157 -16.87 2.20 10.48
CA PHE A 157 -15.82 3.08 10.96
C PHE A 157 -15.58 4.25 10.00
N SER A 158 -15.70 5.44 10.52
CA SER A 158 -15.35 6.68 9.84
C SER A 158 -14.67 7.66 10.77
N VAL A 159 -13.86 8.54 10.22
CA VAL A 159 -13.20 9.63 10.93
C VAL A 159 -13.28 10.92 10.15
N THR A 160 -13.57 12.02 10.84
CA THR A 160 -13.49 13.36 10.27
C THR A 160 -12.18 14.00 10.71
N VAL A 161 -11.40 14.47 9.76
CA VAL A 161 -10.09 15.09 9.98
C VAL A 161 -10.19 16.57 9.61
N ASP A 162 -9.89 17.42 10.55
CA ASP A 162 -9.61 18.84 10.30
C ASP A 162 -8.09 18.99 10.02
N TRP A 163 -7.74 19.12 8.77
CA TRP A 163 -6.35 19.22 8.32
C TRP A 163 -5.66 20.52 8.74
N ASP A 164 -6.41 21.53 9.20
CA ASP A 164 -5.88 22.75 9.79
C ASP A 164 -5.67 22.65 11.30
N GLY A 165 -6.22 21.62 11.92
CA GLY A 165 -6.13 21.40 13.36
C GLY A 165 -4.68 21.37 13.87
N THR A 166 -4.48 21.84 15.10
CA THR A 166 -3.19 21.71 15.78
C THR A 166 -2.86 20.23 16.03
N PRO A 167 -1.60 19.85 16.32
CA PRO A 167 -1.27 18.49 16.71
C PRO A 167 -2.13 17.95 17.85
N GLU A 168 -2.44 18.79 18.85
CA GLU A 168 -3.27 18.43 19.99
C GLU A 168 -4.72 18.17 19.57
N ALA A 169 -5.26 18.97 18.65
CA ALA A 169 -6.61 18.79 18.11
C ALA A 169 -6.73 17.52 17.25
N LEU A 170 -5.66 17.09 16.60
CA LEU A 170 -5.61 15.87 15.80
C LEU A 170 -5.39 14.60 16.64
N THR A 171 -4.88 14.72 17.86
CA THR A 171 -4.60 13.58 18.75
C THR A 171 -5.78 12.62 18.92
N PRO A 172 -7.02 13.07 19.23
CA PRO A 172 -8.14 12.14 19.39
C PRO A 172 -8.49 11.36 18.12
N VAL A 173 -8.35 11.97 16.95
CA VAL A 173 -8.58 11.29 15.66
C VAL A 173 -7.50 10.25 15.42
N LEU A 174 -6.22 10.59 15.66
CA LEU A 174 -5.10 9.68 15.53
C LEU A 174 -5.19 8.49 16.49
N ASP A 175 -5.62 8.73 17.73
CA ASP A 175 -5.84 7.67 18.73
C ASP A 175 -6.91 6.69 18.28
N ARG A 176 -8.02 7.17 17.70
CA ARG A 176 -9.07 6.33 17.13
C ARG A 176 -8.53 5.50 15.96
N ILE A 177 -7.83 6.13 15.01
CA ILE A 177 -7.20 5.44 13.87
C ILE A 177 -6.23 4.36 14.38
N ASN A 178 -5.36 4.70 15.33
CA ASN A 178 -4.38 3.77 15.88
C ASN A 178 -5.02 2.61 16.64
N ALA A 179 -6.14 2.82 17.32
CA ALA A 179 -6.89 1.77 18.00
C ALA A 179 -7.41 0.72 17.00
N GLU A 180 -8.02 1.16 15.89
CA GLU A 180 -8.52 0.26 14.86
C GLU A 180 -7.38 -0.45 14.10
N VAL A 181 -6.29 0.25 13.83
CA VAL A 181 -5.11 -0.37 13.21
C VAL A 181 -4.55 -1.48 14.11
N ARG A 182 -4.46 -1.26 15.43
CA ARG A 182 -4.05 -2.31 16.38
C ARG A 182 -5.02 -3.49 16.40
N ALA A 183 -6.32 -3.24 16.29
CA ALA A 183 -7.31 -4.30 16.20
C ALA A 183 -7.10 -5.17 14.95
N VAL A 184 -6.88 -4.53 13.78
CA VAL A 184 -6.56 -5.25 12.53
C VAL A 184 -5.23 -5.99 12.62
N GLU A 185 -4.21 -5.38 13.24
CA GLU A 185 -2.91 -6.03 13.45
C GLU A 185 -3.02 -7.26 14.37
N THR A 186 -3.86 -7.19 15.38
CA THR A 186 -4.12 -8.35 16.28
C THR A 186 -4.82 -9.47 15.52
N CYS A 187 -5.82 -9.17 14.72
CA CYS A 187 -6.56 -10.16 13.93
C CYS A 187 -7.20 -9.45 12.72
N ASP A 188 -6.79 -9.83 11.50
CA ASP A 188 -7.40 -9.32 10.27
C ASP A 188 -8.88 -9.70 10.20
N PRO A 189 -9.81 -8.75 10.36
CA PRO A 189 -11.22 -9.07 10.47
C PRO A 189 -11.83 -9.54 9.15
N TRP A 190 -11.30 -9.07 8.02
CA TRP A 190 -11.78 -9.46 6.71
C TRP A 190 -11.34 -10.88 6.36
N VAL A 191 -10.08 -11.21 6.58
CA VAL A 191 -9.56 -12.56 6.34
C VAL A 191 -10.25 -13.58 7.25
N LYS A 192 -10.47 -13.22 8.52
CA LYS A 192 -11.22 -14.05 9.45
C LYS A 192 -12.67 -14.27 8.99
N ALA A 193 -13.37 -13.22 8.58
CA ALA A 193 -14.77 -13.29 8.17
C ALA A 193 -14.98 -14.09 6.88
N ILE A 194 -14.09 -13.93 5.90
CA ILE A 194 -14.27 -14.53 4.56
C ILE A 194 -13.67 -15.96 4.49
N PHE A 195 -12.54 -16.19 5.14
CA PHE A 195 -11.79 -17.44 5.00
C PHE A 195 -11.72 -18.26 6.29
N GLY A 196 -12.21 -17.75 7.43
CA GLY A 196 -12.10 -18.40 8.72
C GLY A 196 -10.66 -18.48 9.26
N VAL A 197 -9.73 -17.71 8.70
CA VAL A 197 -8.31 -17.73 9.06
C VAL A 197 -7.99 -16.59 10.01
N GLU A 198 -7.49 -16.91 11.19
CA GLU A 198 -7.02 -15.92 12.16
C GLU A 198 -5.52 -15.63 11.99
N GLY A 199 -5.16 -14.38 12.20
CA GLY A 199 -3.78 -13.91 12.19
C GLY A 199 -3.66 -12.42 11.92
N THR A 200 -2.43 -11.96 11.91
CA THR A 200 -2.07 -10.54 11.80
C THR A 200 -2.51 -9.93 10.47
N GLY A 201 -3.13 -8.74 10.51
CA GLY A 201 -3.38 -7.89 9.35
C GLY A 201 -2.33 -6.76 9.24
N GLU A 202 -2.28 -6.06 8.11
CA GLU A 202 -1.28 -5.00 7.89
C GLU A 202 -1.73 -3.63 8.45
N GLY A 203 -3.03 -3.33 8.39
CA GLY A 203 -3.60 -2.04 8.80
C GLY A 203 -4.80 -1.62 7.98
N LEU A 204 -4.94 -0.32 7.75
CA LEU A 204 -6.08 0.30 7.06
C LEU A 204 -5.63 1.28 5.97
N VAL A 205 -6.45 1.40 4.93
CA VAL A 205 -6.38 2.46 3.90
C VAL A 205 -7.63 3.32 4.02
N PHE A 206 -7.44 4.63 4.08
CA PHE A 206 -8.49 5.62 4.27
C PHE A 206 -8.80 6.34 2.96
N TYR A 207 -10.07 6.39 2.62
CA TYR A 207 -10.62 6.99 1.42
C TYR A 207 -11.49 8.19 1.80
N PRO A 208 -11.26 9.38 1.22
CA PRO A 208 -12.09 10.55 1.49
C PRO A 208 -13.50 10.36 0.92
N GLU A 209 -14.53 10.69 1.70
CA GLU A 209 -15.92 10.70 1.25
C GLU A 209 -16.21 11.93 0.38
N GLY A 210 -17.17 11.78 -0.53
CA GLY A 210 -17.69 12.90 -1.33
C GLY A 210 -16.72 13.50 -2.35
N GLN A 211 -15.57 12.85 -2.62
CA GLN A 211 -14.64 13.31 -3.65
C GLN A 211 -15.12 12.89 -5.03
N SER A 212 -15.21 13.86 -5.95
CA SER A 212 -15.78 13.67 -7.29
C SER A 212 -14.75 13.41 -8.38
N THR A 213 -13.45 13.63 -8.12
CA THR A 213 -12.40 13.46 -9.12
C THR A 213 -11.40 12.39 -8.68
N THR A 214 -10.92 11.63 -9.65
CA THR A 214 -9.89 10.62 -9.45
C THR A 214 -8.62 11.20 -8.83
N GLU A 215 -8.16 12.34 -9.34
CA GLU A 215 -6.94 12.99 -8.86
C GLU A 215 -7.08 13.48 -7.41
N ALA A 216 -8.18 14.16 -7.08
CA ALA A 216 -8.43 14.62 -5.71
C ALA A 216 -8.50 13.45 -4.72
N THR A 217 -9.13 12.34 -5.13
CA THR A 217 -9.18 11.12 -4.30
C THR A 217 -7.78 10.55 -4.10
N TYR A 218 -7.00 10.40 -5.15
CA TYR A 218 -5.62 9.89 -5.06
C TYR A 218 -4.74 10.70 -4.11
N LEU A 219 -4.79 12.02 -4.21
CA LEU A 219 -3.94 12.91 -3.40
C LEU A 219 -4.33 12.96 -1.92
N ARG A 220 -5.54 12.52 -1.59
CA ARG A 220 -6.12 12.65 -0.25
C ARG A 220 -6.27 11.33 0.50
N MET A 221 -6.04 10.19 -0.16
CA MET A 221 -6.00 8.90 0.52
C MET A 221 -4.76 8.79 1.40
N PHE A 222 -4.90 8.15 2.56
CA PHE A 222 -3.77 7.81 3.40
C PHE A 222 -3.86 6.37 3.91
N LYS A 223 -2.71 5.83 4.33
CA LYS A 223 -2.57 4.52 4.94
C LYS A 223 -2.12 4.65 6.38
N ALA A 224 -2.62 3.76 7.25
CA ALA A 224 -2.11 3.54 8.59
C ALA A 224 -1.81 2.06 8.77
N LYS A 225 -0.60 1.74 9.24
CA LYS A 225 -0.09 0.36 9.38
C LYS A 225 0.14 0.03 10.85
N GLY A 226 -0.05 -1.22 11.22
CA GLY A 226 0.34 -1.78 12.51
C GLY A 226 1.85 -1.72 12.75
N GLU A 227 2.28 -1.91 14.01
CA GLU A 227 3.68 -1.79 14.41
C GLU A 227 4.60 -2.74 13.65
N GLU A 228 4.15 -3.99 13.42
CA GLU A 228 4.91 -5.01 12.69
C GLU A 228 5.09 -4.67 11.20
N HIS A 229 4.21 -3.81 10.65
CA HIS A 229 4.22 -3.40 9.25
C HIS A 229 4.62 -1.94 9.05
N LYS A 230 4.91 -1.21 10.13
CA LYS A 230 5.43 0.15 10.04
C LYS A 230 6.83 0.13 9.46
N THR A 231 7.00 0.85 8.39
CA THR A 231 8.32 1.15 7.85
C THR A 231 9.00 2.30 8.63
N ILE A 232 8.20 3.06 9.38
CA ILE A 232 8.65 4.12 10.30
C ILE A 232 7.88 3.92 11.60
N ALA A 233 8.57 3.99 12.75
CA ALA A 233 7.88 4.09 14.04
C ALA A 233 7.06 5.38 14.04
N GLN A 234 5.73 5.26 13.88
CA GLN A 234 4.84 6.40 14.10
C GLN A 234 4.80 6.70 15.60
N LYS A 235 5.75 7.49 16.06
CA LYS A 235 5.41 8.44 17.13
C LYS A 235 4.45 9.47 16.51
N ALA A 236 3.43 9.93 17.27
CA ALA A 236 2.70 11.18 16.99
C ALA A 236 3.70 12.20 16.43
N PRO A 237 3.30 13.17 15.54
CA PRO A 237 4.26 14.11 14.99
C PRO A 237 5.08 14.64 16.16
N ALA A 238 6.00 13.85 16.57
CA ALA A 238 7.02 14.24 17.47
C ALA A 238 7.64 15.38 16.67
N GLN A 239 7.50 16.60 17.17
CA GLN A 239 8.66 17.44 17.04
C GLN A 239 9.80 16.47 17.20
N ILE A 240 10.49 16.13 16.08
CA ILE A 240 11.73 15.40 16.19
C ILE A 240 12.55 16.36 17.02
N ASP A 241 12.64 16.03 18.32
CA ASP A 241 13.43 16.80 19.22
C ASP A 241 14.82 16.75 18.60
N PRO A 242 15.39 17.86 18.13
CA PRO A 242 16.71 17.87 17.51
C PRO A 242 17.77 17.25 18.44
N GLU A 243 17.46 17.14 19.75
CA GLU A 243 18.27 16.42 20.71
C GLU A 243 18.17 14.89 20.63
N VAL A 244 17.14 14.33 20.01
CA VAL A 244 16.95 12.85 19.87
C VAL A 244 17.73 12.29 18.67
N VAL A 245 17.89 13.07 17.60
CA VAL A 245 18.70 12.66 16.44
C VAL A 245 20.03 13.42 16.47
N LYS A 246 20.92 12.98 17.36
CA LYS A 246 22.24 13.63 17.55
C LYS A 246 23.23 13.31 16.43
N ASN A 247 22.98 12.26 15.64
CA ASN A 247 23.93 11.81 14.61
C ASN A 247 23.25 10.95 13.52
N LEU A 248 24.03 10.66 12.47
CA LEU A 248 23.59 9.84 11.33
C LEU A 248 23.19 8.41 11.71
N GLY A 249 23.80 7.85 12.76
CA GLY A 249 23.48 6.51 13.26
C GLY A 249 22.11 6.45 13.89
N ASP A 250 21.76 7.45 14.69
CA ASP A 250 20.43 7.54 15.33
C ASP A 250 19.33 7.69 14.28
N PHE A 251 19.57 8.51 13.24
CA PHE A 251 18.62 8.63 12.14
C PHE A 251 18.48 7.30 11.38
N ALA A 252 19.58 6.63 11.05
CA ALA A 252 19.53 5.35 10.37
C ALA A 252 18.78 4.30 11.21
N ALA A 253 18.99 4.24 12.52
CA ALA A 253 18.26 3.35 13.42
C ALA A 253 16.75 3.67 13.49
N LEU A 254 16.38 4.94 13.42
CA LEU A 254 14.99 5.39 13.39
C LEU A 254 14.25 4.92 12.13
N VAL A 255 14.89 5.05 10.96
CA VAL A 255 14.25 4.78 9.67
C VAL A 255 14.40 3.33 9.19
N LEU A 256 15.41 2.59 9.68
CA LEU A 256 15.64 1.20 9.31
C LEU A 256 15.00 0.23 10.32
N THR A 257 13.67 0.20 10.34
CA THR A 257 12.95 -0.78 11.16
C THR A 257 13.17 -2.20 10.63
N PRO A 258 13.10 -3.24 11.51
CA PRO A 258 13.14 -4.64 11.06
C PRO A 258 12.12 -4.93 9.96
N ALA A 259 10.91 -4.41 10.07
CA ALA A 259 9.85 -4.59 9.07
C ALA A 259 10.24 -4.01 7.68
N ARG A 260 10.86 -2.82 7.64
CA ARG A 260 11.36 -2.24 6.38
C ARG A 260 12.45 -3.10 5.74
N LEU A 261 13.39 -3.57 6.54
CA LEU A 261 14.49 -4.39 6.03
C LEU A 261 14.01 -5.75 5.51
N GLU A 262 13.09 -6.41 6.23
CA GLU A 262 12.45 -7.63 5.76
C GLU A 262 11.61 -7.41 4.48
N GLN A 263 10.85 -6.33 4.39
CA GLN A 263 10.13 -5.94 3.18
C GLN A 263 11.06 -5.76 1.98
N GLY A 264 12.19 -5.08 2.19
CA GLY A 264 13.19 -4.88 1.14
C GLY A 264 13.81 -6.20 0.67
N ALA A 265 14.10 -7.11 1.59
CA ALA A 265 14.62 -8.43 1.26
C ALA A 265 13.59 -9.26 0.45
N LEU A 266 12.32 -9.22 0.85
CA LEU A 266 11.23 -9.88 0.13
C LEU A 266 10.98 -9.28 -1.26
N ALA A 267 11.05 -7.95 -1.38
CA ALA A 267 10.81 -7.25 -2.66
C ALA A 267 11.85 -7.59 -3.75
N VAL A 268 13.03 -8.02 -3.35
CA VAL A 268 14.10 -8.40 -4.30
C VAL A 268 14.29 -9.92 -4.40
N LYS A 269 13.46 -10.71 -3.74
CA LYS A 269 13.50 -12.16 -3.81
C LYS A 269 12.74 -12.66 -5.03
N PRO A 270 13.37 -13.42 -5.96
CA PRO A 270 12.64 -14.10 -7.03
C PRO A 270 11.69 -15.18 -6.49
N ASP A 271 10.62 -15.45 -7.22
CA ASP A 271 9.58 -16.42 -6.82
C ASP A 271 10.13 -17.86 -6.67
N ASP A 272 11.11 -18.22 -7.49
CA ASP A 272 11.76 -19.52 -7.52
C ASP A 272 12.95 -19.65 -6.54
N ALA A 273 13.29 -18.57 -5.81
CA ALA A 273 14.42 -18.60 -4.90
C ALA A 273 14.13 -19.46 -3.66
N THR A 274 14.98 -20.47 -3.45
CA THR A 274 14.92 -21.36 -2.27
C THR A 274 15.40 -20.66 -1.00
N MET A 275 16.39 -19.75 -1.10
CA MET A 275 16.94 -18.98 0.02
C MET A 275 16.24 -17.64 0.14
N ALA A 276 15.95 -17.21 1.38
CA ALA A 276 15.36 -15.90 1.62
C ALA A 276 16.39 -14.79 1.36
N TYR A 277 17.64 -15.01 1.72
CA TYR A 277 18.75 -14.06 1.56
C TYR A 277 19.84 -14.63 0.67
N ASP A 278 20.39 -13.83 -0.26
CA ASP A 278 21.48 -14.19 -1.18
C ASP A 278 22.37 -12.96 -1.45
N LEU A 279 23.66 -13.12 -1.35
CA LEU A 279 24.66 -12.07 -1.62
C LEU A 279 24.49 -11.42 -3.00
N LYS A 280 24.06 -12.19 -4.01
CA LYS A 280 23.84 -11.66 -5.36
C LYS A 280 22.73 -10.60 -5.42
N ARG A 281 21.83 -10.58 -4.44
CA ARG A 281 20.70 -9.66 -4.36
C ARG A 281 20.96 -8.44 -3.50
N ILE A 282 22.10 -8.37 -2.80
CA ILE A 282 22.40 -7.27 -1.87
C ILE A 282 22.35 -5.88 -2.54
N GLY A 283 22.80 -5.78 -3.79
CA GLY A 283 22.73 -4.52 -4.55
C GLY A 283 21.30 -4.05 -4.80
N ALA A 284 20.44 -4.96 -5.24
CA ALA A 284 19.01 -4.68 -5.44
C ALA A 284 18.31 -4.32 -4.11
N PHE A 285 18.61 -5.06 -3.04
CA PHE A 285 18.10 -4.78 -1.69
C PHE A 285 18.47 -3.37 -1.21
N LEU A 286 19.74 -2.99 -1.30
CA LEU A 286 20.20 -1.66 -0.90
C LEU A 286 19.56 -0.55 -1.74
N GLY A 287 19.39 -0.79 -3.04
CA GLY A 287 18.67 0.12 -3.95
C GLY A 287 17.21 0.30 -3.55
N TRP A 288 16.52 -0.79 -3.20
CA TRP A 288 15.14 -0.74 -2.72
C TRP A 288 15.02 0.04 -1.42
N VAL A 289 15.85 -0.29 -0.40
CA VAL A 289 15.85 0.40 0.90
C VAL A 289 16.11 1.90 0.74
N SER A 290 17.09 2.28 -0.07
CA SER A 290 17.42 3.70 -0.29
C SER A 290 16.26 4.47 -0.93
N LYS A 291 15.58 3.87 -1.93
CA LYS A 291 14.41 4.48 -2.58
C LYS A 291 13.24 4.60 -1.60
N ASP A 292 12.98 3.56 -0.81
CA ASP A 292 11.87 3.55 0.14
C ASP A 292 12.09 4.56 1.28
N VAL A 293 13.30 4.65 1.83
CA VAL A 293 13.65 5.67 2.84
C VAL A 293 13.53 7.09 2.26
N ALA A 294 14.06 7.34 1.06
CA ALA A 294 13.96 8.66 0.43
C ALA A 294 12.50 9.08 0.20
N LYS A 295 11.65 8.13 -0.16
CA LYS A 295 10.23 8.36 -0.42
C LYS A 295 9.41 8.56 0.86
N GLU A 296 9.61 7.70 1.87
CA GLU A 296 8.75 7.66 3.04
C GLU A 296 9.29 8.48 4.24
N CYS A 297 10.58 8.80 4.26
CA CYS A 297 11.23 9.54 5.36
C CYS A 297 11.74 10.93 4.95
N GLY A 298 11.29 11.47 3.82
CA GLY A 298 11.68 12.81 3.36
C GLY A 298 11.41 13.92 4.39
N PRO A 299 10.22 13.98 5.02
CA PRO A 299 9.92 14.95 6.06
C PRO A 299 10.83 14.84 7.30
N GLU A 300 11.10 13.61 7.75
CA GLU A 300 12.00 13.34 8.88
C GLU A 300 13.42 13.77 8.58
N LEU A 301 13.88 13.50 7.35
CA LEU A 301 15.18 13.95 6.89
C LEU A 301 15.29 15.48 6.87
N ALA A 302 14.26 16.15 6.34
CA ALA A 302 14.23 17.62 6.31
C ALA A 302 14.21 18.23 7.72
N ALA A 303 13.45 17.61 8.66
CA ALA A 303 13.37 18.05 10.03
C ALA A 303 14.65 17.81 10.86
N SER A 304 15.44 16.77 10.50
CA SER A 304 16.66 16.40 11.21
C SER A 304 17.80 17.41 11.00
N GLY A 305 17.76 18.23 9.96
CA GLY A 305 18.86 19.12 9.57
C GLY A 305 20.14 18.41 9.12
N LEU A 306 20.12 17.09 8.96
CA LEU A 306 21.26 16.30 8.53
C LEU A 306 21.48 16.39 7.01
N ASP A 307 22.73 16.26 6.60
CA ASP A 307 23.07 16.19 5.16
C ASP A 307 22.51 14.93 4.50
N ALA A 308 21.68 15.10 3.48
CA ALA A 308 20.96 14.01 2.83
C ALA A 308 21.89 12.93 2.24
N LYS A 309 23.07 13.32 1.74
CA LYS A 309 24.05 12.40 1.17
C LYS A 309 24.74 11.57 2.27
N ALA A 310 25.04 12.20 3.40
CA ALA A 310 25.62 11.52 4.56
C ALA A 310 24.61 10.54 5.18
N VAL A 311 23.33 10.93 5.27
CA VAL A 311 22.22 10.05 5.72
C VAL A 311 22.07 8.86 4.78
N SER A 312 22.02 9.06 3.47
CA SER A 312 21.90 7.98 2.49
C SER A 312 23.04 6.97 2.62
N LYS A 313 24.26 7.44 2.89
CA LYS A 313 25.43 6.57 3.14
C LYS A 313 25.25 5.75 4.43
N ALA A 314 24.85 6.39 5.53
CA ALA A 314 24.64 5.72 6.82
C ALA A 314 23.52 4.67 6.73
N VAL A 315 22.40 5.00 6.10
CA VAL A 315 21.27 4.08 5.83
C VAL A 315 21.75 2.86 5.05
N THR A 316 22.49 3.07 3.95
CA THR A 316 23.01 1.99 3.11
C THR A 316 23.97 1.09 3.89
N GLU A 317 24.84 1.65 4.74
CA GLU A 317 25.78 0.89 5.55
C GLU A 317 25.08 0.02 6.60
N HIS A 318 24.09 0.57 7.31
CA HIS A 318 23.32 -0.18 8.30
C HIS A 318 22.47 -1.29 7.66
N ALA A 319 21.81 -1.00 6.55
CA ALA A 319 21.03 -1.99 5.80
C ALA A 319 21.93 -3.13 5.28
N ARG A 320 23.13 -2.80 4.79
CA ARG A 320 24.13 -3.80 4.37
C ARG A 320 24.55 -4.72 5.52
N LYS A 321 24.87 -4.18 6.69
CA LYS A 321 25.25 -4.98 7.88
C LYS A 321 24.13 -5.95 8.26
N TRP A 322 22.89 -5.48 8.29
CA TRP A 322 21.75 -6.31 8.59
C TRP A 322 21.57 -7.44 7.57
N TYR A 323 21.62 -7.13 6.27
CA TYR A 323 21.43 -8.14 5.21
C TYR A 323 22.52 -9.20 5.22
N MET A 324 23.79 -8.78 5.44
CA MET A 324 24.92 -9.70 5.55
C MET A 324 24.80 -10.62 6.75
N ALA A 325 24.31 -10.13 7.90
CA ALA A 325 24.04 -10.97 9.06
C ALA A 325 22.95 -12.03 8.78
N LYS A 326 21.92 -11.69 8.00
CA LYS A 326 20.88 -12.64 7.59
C LYS A 326 21.43 -13.71 6.64
N VAL A 327 22.25 -13.31 5.64
CA VAL A 327 22.91 -14.27 4.73
C VAL A 327 23.82 -15.22 5.49
N ALA A 328 24.52 -14.76 6.53
CA ALA A 328 25.40 -15.61 7.34
C ALA A 328 24.65 -16.59 8.26
N ALA A 329 23.36 -16.34 8.53
CA ALA A 329 22.50 -17.17 9.38
C ALA A 329 21.68 -18.19 8.56
N GLU A 330 21.68 -18.14 7.23
CA GLU A 330 21.06 -19.08 6.31
C GLU A 330 22.02 -20.17 5.83
#